data_64a6c9a267f960610b5c165d1a42e550
#
_entry.id   64a6c9a267f960610b5c165d1a42e550
#
_cell.length_a   1.000
_cell.length_b   1.000
_cell.length_c   1.000
_cell.angle_alpha   90.00
_cell.angle_beta   90.00
_cell.angle_gamma   90.00
#
_symmetry.space_group_name_H-M   'P 1'
#
loop_
_entity.id
_entity.type
_entity.pdbx_description
1 polymer ?
#
loop_
_entity_poly.entity_id
_entity_poly.type
_entity_poly.pdbx_seq_one_letter_code
_entity_poly.pdbx_strand_id
1 'polypeptide(L)'
;MLQVESTVHTDDENALPWSVNPINDAEILDATGAVVASFEVRHHLRGVLGNCAKNADLAVRSVNAYKKRGGADIRQLQDRITRWADSNFPQRTTADVLLKLYEEVGEYCRNPKSALEMGDILILLLDVAHLNGIDVHKAVEEKMDINEARQWRVDENTRIMRHVG
;
A
#
# COMPACT_ATOMS: atom_id res chain seq x y z
N MET A 1 -2.75 -19.55 27.95
CA MET A 1 -2.69 -19.11 26.54
C MET A 1 -4.04 -18.50 26.20
N LEU A 2 -4.13 -17.17 26.14
CA LEU A 2 -5.38 -16.45 25.89
C LEU A 2 -5.60 -16.44 24.38
N GLN A 3 -6.60 -17.19 23.89
CA GLN A 3 -7.09 -17.03 22.53
C GLN A 3 -8.06 -15.84 22.52
N VAL A 4 -7.64 -14.75 21.91
CA VAL A 4 -8.55 -13.69 21.47
C VAL A 4 -9.02 -14.13 20.09
N GLU A 5 -10.23 -14.67 20.02
CA GLU A 5 -10.87 -14.87 18.71
C GLU A 5 -11.31 -13.49 18.21
N SER A 6 -10.47 -12.86 17.41
CA SER A 6 -10.86 -11.74 16.58
C SER A 6 -11.20 -12.29 15.20
N THR A 7 -12.46 -12.34 14.85
CA THR A 7 -12.87 -12.48 13.46
C THR A 7 -12.64 -11.15 12.77
N VAL A 8 -11.46 -10.99 12.19
CA VAL A 8 -11.18 -9.87 11.26
C VAL A 8 -11.53 -10.38 9.88
N HIS A 9 -12.62 -9.89 9.32
CA HIS A 9 -12.88 -10.03 7.89
C HIS A 9 -11.95 -9.07 7.16
N THR A 10 -10.95 -9.62 6.43
CA THR A 10 -9.91 -8.86 5.72
C THR A 10 -10.24 -8.62 4.25
N ASP A 11 -11.47 -8.81 3.84
CA ASP A 11 -11.85 -8.57 2.46
C ASP A 11 -11.95 -7.07 2.18
N ASP A 12 -11.43 -6.64 1.04
CA ASP A 12 -11.39 -5.26 0.53
C ASP A 12 -12.78 -4.57 0.41
N GLU A 13 -13.83 -5.26 0.82
CA GLU A 13 -15.23 -4.83 0.74
C GLU A 13 -15.68 -3.93 1.90
N ASN A 14 -14.90 -3.79 2.96
CA ASN A 14 -15.30 -2.97 4.10
C ASN A 14 -15.08 -1.48 3.82
N ALA A 15 -16.18 -0.79 3.56
CA ALA A 15 -16.17 0.63 3.24
C ALA A 15 -15.66 1.48 4.41
N LEU A 16 -14.75 2.42 4.12
CA LEU A 16 -14.29 3.41 5.10
C LEU A 16 -15.08 4.73 4.97
N PRO A 17 -15.14 5.53 6.02
CA PRO A 17 -14.47 5.41 7.31
C PRO A 17 -15.12 4.38 8.25
N TRP A 18 -14.32 3.79 9.14
CA TRP A 18 -14.83 2.95 10.21
C TRP A 18 -15.29 3.79 11.40
N SER A 19 -16.23 3.26 12.17
CA SER A 19 -16.76 3.87 13.40
C SER A 19 -16.98 2.82 14.49
N VAL A 20 -16.96 3.25 15.75
CA VAL A 20 -17.40 2.38 16.86
C VAL A 20 -18.93 2.29 16.83
N ASN A 21 -19.47 1.06 17.02
CA ASN A 21 -20.92 0.84 17.07
C ASN A 21 -21.52 1.62 18.28
N PRO A 22 -22.46 2.54 18.08
CA PRO A 22 -23.03 3.32 19.18
C PRO A 22 -23.88 2.50 20.16
N ILE A 23 -24.31 1.29 19.75
CA ILE A 23 -25.12 0.38 20.59
C ILE A 23 -24.21 -0.62 21.31
N ASN A 24 -23.14 -1.06 20.67
CA ASN A 24 -22.18 -2.00 21.24
C ASN A 24 -20.76 -1.48 20.99
N ASP A 25 -20.17 -0.84 22.00
CA ASP A 25 -18.86 -0.21 21.95
C ASP A 25 -17.67 -1.19 21.80
N ALA A 26 -17.97 -2.49 21.79
CA ALA A 26 -17.02 -3.56 21.45
C ALA A 26 -17.01 -3.93 19.96
N GLU A 27 -17.81 -3.28 19.14
CA GLU A 27 -17.88 -3.52 17.70
C GLU A 27 -17.41 -2.31 16.89
N ILE A 28 -16.79 -2.60 15.75
CA ILE A 28 -16.41 -1.60 14.74
C ILE A 28 -17.30 -1.82 13.52
N LEU A 29 -17.87 -0.74 13.02
CA LEU A 29 -18.69 -0.71 11.82
C LEU A 29 -17.97 -0.02 10.68
N ASP A 30 -18.20 -0.46 9.44
CA ASP A 30 -17.80 0.26 8.24
C ASP A 30 -18.78 1.40 7.90
N ALA A 31 -18.53 2.11 6.80
CA ALA A 31 -19.38 3.22 6.36
C ALA A 31 -20.81 2.80 5.95
N THR A 32 -21.06 1.52 5.73
CA THR A 32 -22.40 0.96 5.43
C THR A 32 -23.15 0.55 6.68
N GLY A 33 -22.48 0.51 7.85
CA GLY A 33 -22.99 0.04 9.12
C GLY A 33 -22.80 -1.48 9.33
N ALA A 34 -22.05 -2.16 8.47
CA ALA A 34 -21.72 -3.57 8.67
C ALA A 34 -20.62 -3.74 9.71
N VAL A 35 -20.71 -4.80 10.54
CA VAL A 35 -19.71 -5.12 11.56
C VAL A 35 -18.46 -5.68 10.89
N VAL A 36 -17.33 -4.98 11.02
CA VAL A 36 -16.02 -5.40 10.49
C VAL A 36 -15.11 -6.00 11.54
N ALA A 37 -15.35 -5.71 12.82
CA ALA A 37 -14.63 -6.31 13.94
C ALA A 37 -15.48 -6.29 15.20
N SER A 38 -15.33 -7.32 16.04
CA SER A 38 -15.97 -7.43 17.35
C SER A 38 -14.93 -7.80 18.41
N PHE A 39 -14.95 -7.11 19.55
CA PHE A 39 -14.07 -7.31 20.69
C PHE A 39 -14.85 -7.89 21.87
N GLU A 40 -15.11 -9.19 21.85
CA GLU A 40 -15.80 -9.85 22.97
C GLU A 40 -14.89 -10.04 24.18
N VAL A 41 -15.33 -9.53 25.33
CA VAL A 41 -14.68 -9.79 26.61
C VAL A 41 -15.47 -10.84 27.34
N ARG A 42 -14.86 -11.99 27.61
CA ARG A 42 -15.45 -12.97 28.52
C ARG A 42 -15.64 -12.35 29.90
N HIS A 43 -16.83 -12.48 30.47
CA HIS A 43 -17.28 -11.80 31.69
C HIS A 43 -16.32 -11.87 32.90
N HIS A 44 -15.49 -12.90 33.00
CA HIS A 44 -14.54 -13.10 34.09
C HIS A 44 -13.22 -12.31 33.96
N LEU A 45 -13.01 -11.61 32.85
CA LEU A 45 -11.79 -10.84 32.58
C LEU A 45 -11.99 -9.32 32.57
N ARG A 46 -13.20 -8.84 32.93
CA ARG A 46 -13.55 -7.40 32.90
C ARG A 46 -12.62 -6.47 33.70
N GLY A 47 -11.90 -7.01 34.68
CA GLY A 47 -10.94 -6.21 35.48
C GLY A 47 -9.50 -6.21 34.97
N VAL A 48 -9.15 -7.11 34.03
CA VAL A 48 -7.76 -7.33 33.56
C VAL A 48 -7.54 -6.79 32.15
N LEU A 49 -8.55 -6.82 31.31
CA LEU A 49 -8.49 -6.34 29.92
C LEU A 49 -9.10 -4.94 29.88
N GLY A 50 -8.28 -3.94 30.09
CA GLY A 50 -8.74 -2.56 30.02
C GLY A 50 -9.67 -2.30 28.82
N ASN A 51 -10.60 -1.45 29.03
CA ASN A 51 -11.66 -0.90 28.26
C ASN A 51 -11.68 -1.25 26.75
N CYS A 52 -12.47 -2.25 26.33
CA CYS A 52 -12.63 -2.65 24.93
C CYS A 52 -13.06 -1.50 24.04
N ALA A 53 -13.88 -0.57 24.54
CA ALA A 53 -14.26 0.67 23.87
C ALA A 53 -13.03 1.53 23.52
N LYS A 54 -12.03 1.64 24.41
CA LYS A 54 -10.79 2.36 24.11
C LYS A 54 -9.97 1.68 23.04
N ASN A 55 -9.94 0.36 23.01
CA ASN A 55 -9.21 -0.41 22.01
C ASN A 55 -9.90 -0.30 20.65
N ALA A 56 -11.23 -0.38 20.62
CA ALA A 56 -12.03 -0.18 19.40
C ALA A 56 -11.84 1.24 18.85
N ASP A 57 -11.93 2.27 19.69
CA ASP A 57 -11.70 3.66 19.31
C ASP A 57 -10.24 3.90 18.82
N LEU A 58 -9.26 3.28 19.46
CA LEU A 58 -7.86 3.35 18.99
C LEU A 58 -7.68 2.68 17.64
N ALA A 59 -8.29 1.50 17.42
CA ALA A 59 -8.24 0.80 16.14
C ALA A 59 -8.90 1.63 15.03
N VAL A 60 -10.10 2.17 15.27
CA VAL A 60 -10.82 3.05 14.35
C VAL A 60 -9.99 4.28 13.99
N ARG A 61 -9.45 4.97 15.00
CA ARG A 61 -8.59 6.15 14.75
C ARG A 61 -7.33 5.80 13.97
N SER A 62 -6.70 4.66 14.26
CA SER A 62 -5.49 4.21 13.57
C SER A 62 -5.76 3.89 12.10
N VAL A 63 -6.85 3.16 11.80
CA VAL A 63 -7.22 2.80 10.43
C VAL A 63 -7.64 4.04 9.63
N ASN A 64 -8.50 4.89 10.22
CA ASN A 64 -8.93 6.12 9.55
C ASN A 64 -7.78 7.12 9.36
N ALA A 65 -6.83 7.20 10.32
CA ALA A 65 -5.63 8.03 10.21
C ALA A 65 -4.64 7.48 9.18
N TYR A 66 -4.51 6.15 9.06
CA TYR A 66 -3.69 5.51 8.03
C TYR A 66 -4.17 5.89 6.63
N LYS A 67 -5.49 5.79 6.37
CA LYS A 67 -6.07 6.23 5.09
C LYS A 67 -5.99 7.75 4.88
N LYS A 68 -6.20 8.55 5.93
CA LYS A 68 -6.10 10.01 5.84
C LYS A 68 -4.67 10.52 5.60
N ARG A 69 -3.65 9.79 6.06
CA ARG A 69 -2.24 10.10 5.79
C ARG A 69 -1.81 9.72 4.37
N GLY A 70 -2.73 9.13 3.58
CA GLY A 70 -2.45 8.77 2.21
C GLY A 70 -1.31 7.75 2.13
N GLY A 71 -1.40 6.67 2.90
CA GLY A 71 -0.78 5.42 2.53
C GLY A 71 -1.45 4.97 1.24
N ALA A 72 -1.22 5.73 0.17
CA ALA A 72 -1.74 5.38 -1.12
C ALA A 72 -1.10 4.06 -1.49
N ASP A 73 -1.90 2.99 -1.56
CA ASP A 73 -1.53 1.79 -2.27
C ASP A 73 -0.94 2.22 -3.63
N ILE A 74 0.09 1.54 -4.08
CA ILE A 74 0.73 1.83 -5.37
C ILE A 74 -0.29 1.87 -6.51
N ARG A 75 -1.39 1.12 -6.42
CA ARG A 75 -2.53 1.18 -7.35
C ARG A 75 -3.21 2.55 -7.34
N GLN A 76 -3.51 3.09 -6.17
CA GLN A 76 -4.13 4.41 -6.05
C GLN A 76 -3.20 5.52 -6.58
N LEU A 77 -1.89 5.34 -6.39
CA LEU A 77 -0.90 6.24 -6.94
C LEU A 77 -0.83 6.12 -8.46
N GLN A 78 -0.80 4.91 -9.01
CA GLN A 78 -0.87 4.64 -10.45
C GLN A 78 -2.12 5.27 -11.06
N ASP A 79 -3.30 5.06 -10.50
CA ASP A 79 -4.56 5.67 -10.95
C ASP A 79 -4.54 7.20 -10.93
N ARG A 80 -3.94 7.79 -9.90
CA ARG A 80 -3.80 9.25 -9.80
C ARG A 80 -2.89 9.79 -10.89
N ILE A 81 -1.76 9.15 -11.13
CA ILE A 81 -0.79 9.52 -12.17
C ILE A 81 -1.43 9.36 -13.54
N THR A 82 -2.11 8.25 -13.79
CA THR A 82 -2.85 8.00 -15.03
C THR A 82 -3.81 9.14 -15.35
N ARG A 83 -4.71 9.47 -14.42
CA ARG A 83 -5.69 10.57 -14.65
C ARG A 83 -5.01 11.90 -14.94
N TRP A 84 -3.94 12.21 -14.24
CA TRP A 84 -3.18 13.44 -14.46
C TRP A 84 -2.49 13.43 -15.83
N ALA A 85 -1.82 12.34 -16.19
CA ALA A 85 -1.08 12.22 -17.44
C ALA A 85 -2.02 12.18 -18.66
N ASP A 86 -3.14 11.47 -18.59
CA ASP A 86 -4.16 11.42 -19.65
C ASP A 86 -4.80 12.81 -19.90
N SER A 87 -4.98 13.58 -18.84
CA SER A 87 -5.52 14.95 -18.95
C SER A 87 -4.53 15.94 -19.57
N ASN A 88 -3.23 15.80 -19.27
CA ASN A 88 -2.22 16.77 -19.71
C ASN A 88 -1.49 16.36 -21.01
N PHE A 89 -1.37 15.06 -21.24
CA PHE A 89 -0.59 14.48 -22.36
C PHE A 89 -1.36 13.34 -23.06
N PRO A 90 -2.57 13.61 -23.61
CA PRO A 90 -3.47 12.56 -24.12
C PRO A 90 -2.91 11.76 -25.31
N GLN A 91 -1.90 12.28 -26.00
CA GLN A 91 -1.29 11.63 -27.17
C GLN A 91 0.09 11.01 -26.89
N ARG A 92 0.53 11.00 -25.61
CA ARG A 92 1.82 10.42 -25.27
C ARG A 92 1.88 8.93 -25.59
N THR A 93 3.03 8.50 -26.03
CA THR A 93 3.33 7.08 -26.28
C THR A 93 4.28 6.53 -25.22
N THR A 94 4.36 5.21 -25.11
CA THR A 94 5.35 4.54 -24.27
C THR A 94 6.77 5.00 -24.58
N ALA A 95 7.09 5.23 -25.85
CA ALA A 95 8.42 5.70 -26.27
C ALA A 95 8.73 7.11 -25.74
N ASP A 96 7.76 8.02 -25.79
CA ASP A 96 7.93 9.37 -25.28
C ASP A 96 8.20 9.38 -23.77
N VAL A 97 7.43 8.57 -23.02
CA VAL A 97 7.60 8.48 -21.58
C VAL A 97 8.92 7.81 -21.20
N LEU A 98 9.37 6.80 -21.95
CA LEU A 98 10.67 6.17 -21.74
C LEU A 98 11.84 7.15 -22.02
N LEU A 99 11.75 7.98 -23.06
CA LEU A 99 12.76 9.01 -23.31
C LEU A 99 12.87 9.97 -22.14
N LYS A 100 11.73 10.45 -21.62
CA LYS A 100 11.72 11.32 -20.45
C LYS A 100 12.27 10.61 -19.20
N LEU A 101 11.97 9.33 -19.01
CA LEU A 101 12.53 8.53 -17.92
C LEU A 101 14.06 8.49 -17.96
N TYR A 102 14.67 8.36 -19.13
CA TYR A 102 16.14 8.42 -19.26
C TYR A 102 16.72 9.77 -18.84
N GLU A 103 16.03 10.88 -19.12
CA GLU A 103 16.44 12.20 -18.64
C GLU A 103 16.41 12.26 -17.11
N GLU A 104 15.31 11.84 -16.47
CA GLU A 104 15.14 11.86 -15.01
C GLU A 104 16.16 10.94 -14.30
N VAL A 105 16.44 9.77 -14.87
CA VAL A 105 17.51 8.90 -14.36
C VAL A 105 18.86 9.61 -14.43
N GLY A 106 19.13 10.34 -15.52
CA GLY A 106 20.35 11.14 -15.65
C GLY A 106 20.42 12.27 -14.63
N GLU A 107 19.31 12.92 -14.29
CA GLU A 107 19.20 13.95 -13.25
C GLU A 107 19.41 13.37 -11.86
N TYR A 108 18.75 12.26 -11.56
CA TYR A 108 18.97 11.54 -10.31
C TYR A 108 20.42 11.08 -10.13
N CYS A 109 21.08 10.61 -11.18
CA CYS A 109 22.52 10.23 -11.12
C CYS A 109 23.42 11.41 -10.73
N ARG A 110 23.06 12.65 -11.11
CA ARG A 110 23.79 13.86 -10.71
C ARG A 110 23.55 14.25 -9.25
N ASN A 111 22.36 13.93 -8.72
CA ASN A 111 21.99 14.18 -7.32
C ASN A 111 21.19 13.02 -6.70
N PRO A 112 21.85 11.89 -6.36
CA PRO A 112 21.19 10.67 -5.90
C PRO A 112 20.55 10.78 -4.49
N LYS A 113 20.51 11.97 -3.90
CA LYS A 113 19.80 12.27 -2.65
C LYS A 113 18.51 13.07 -2.87
N SER A 114 18.22 13.47 -4.11
CA SER A 114 17.00 14.20 -4.44
C SER A 114 15.79 13.27 -4.36
N ALA A 115 14.90 13.53 -3.42
CA ALA A 115 13.63 12.82 -3.31
C ALA A 115 12.67 13.17 -4.45
N LEU A 116 12.82 14.36 -5.04
CA LEU A 116 11.97 14.81 -6.16
C LEU A 116 12.34 14.07 -7.44
N GLU A 117 13.64 13.99 -7.79
CA GLU A 117 14.09 13.21 -8.95
C GLU A 117 13.69 11.72 -8.86
N MET A 118 13.77 11.14 -7.65
CA MET A 118 13.28 9.79 -7.44
C MET A 118 11.75 9.72 -7.65
N GLY A 119 11.02 10.76 -7.25
CA GLY A 119 9.60 10.90 -7.50
C GLY A 119 9.26 10.93 -8.98
N ASP A 120 10.00 11.70 -9.77
CA ASP A 120 9.82 11.82 -11.22
C ASP A 120 10.06 10.48 -11.93
N ILE A 121 11.11 9.75 -11.56
CA ILE A 121 11.37 8.39 -12.05
C ILE A 121 10.18 7.46 -11.77
N LEU A 122 9.66 7.46 -10.53
CA LEU A 122 8.53 6.60 -10.15
C LEU A 122 7.24 6.98 -10.89
N ILE A 123 6.95 8.27 -11.07
CA ILE A 123 5.81 8.76 -11.85
C ILE A 123 5.86 8.21 -13.28
N LEU A 124 7.01 8.34 -13.94
CA LEU A 124 7.17 7.87 -15.31
C LEU A 124 7.12 6.35 -15.44
N LEU A 125 7.65 5.59 -14.47
CA LEU A 125 7.54 4.13 -14.45
C LEU A 125 6.08 3.68 -14.31
N LEU A 126 5.29 4.32 -13.45
CA LEU A 126 3.88 4.03 -13.26
C LEU A 126 3.05 4.40 -14.51
N ASP A 127 3.42 5.48 -15.21
CA ASP A 127 2.78 5.87 -16.45
C ASP A 127 3.12 4.90 -17.62
N VAL A 128 4.37 4.47 -17.74
CA VAL A 128 4.76 3.41 -18.70
C VAL A 128 3.96 2.13 -18.42
N ALA A 129 3.81 1.75 -17.17
CA ALA A 129 3.04 0.57 -16.80
C ALA A 129 1.58 0.72 -17.23
N HIS A 130 0.96 1.88 -16.98
CA HIS A 130 -0.39 2.18 -17.42
C HIS A 130 -0.55 2.06 -18.93
N LEU A 131 0.31 2.71 -19.71
CA LEU A 131 0.26 2.67 -21.19
C LEU A 131 0.40 1.25 -21.76
N ASN A 132 0.97 0.33 -20.98
CA ASN A 132 1.14 -1.09 -21.37
C ASN A 132 0.14 -2.03 -20.66
N GLY A 133 -0.85 -1.51 -19.92
CA GLY A 133 -1.86 -2.32 -19.24
C GLY A 133 -1.31 -3.17 -18.09
N ILE A 134 -0.22 -2.73 -17.42
CA ILE A 134 0.45 -3.46 -16.35
C ILE A 134 -0.07 -2.95 -14.99
N ASP A 135 -0.63 -3.85 -14.18
CA ASP A 135 -0.85 -3.64 -12.74
C ASP A 135 0.49 -3.78 -12.02
N VAL A 136 1.06 -2.63 -11.62
CA VAL A 136 2.39 -2.59 -10.99
C VAL A 136 2.40 -3.30 -9.64
N HIS A 137 1.34 -3.21 -8.85
CA HIS A 137 1.25 -3.90 -7.56
C HIS A 137 1.39 -5.41 -7.76
N LYS A 138 0.56 -5.98 -8.62
CA LYS A 138 0.60 -7.41 -8.93
C LYS A 138 1.94 -7.84 -9.52
N ALA A 139 2.48 -7.06 -10.46
CA ALA A 139 3.76 -7.38 -11.10
C ALA A 139 4.94 -7.35 -10.09
N VAL A 140 4.92 -6.42 -9.13
CA VAL A 140 5.96 -6.33 -8.10
C VAL A 140 5.82 -7.49 -7.10
N GLU A 141 4.61 -7.82 -6.64
CA GLU A 141 4.37 -8.95 -5.73
C GLU A 141 4.83 -10.26 -6.35
N GLU A 142 4.35 -10.59 -7.56
CA GLU A 142 4.76 -11.80 -8.28
C GLU A 142 6.29 -11.86 -8.47
N LYS A 143 6.91 -10.70 -8.75
CA LYS A 143 8.36 -10.64 -8.92
C LYS A 143 9.11 -10.79 -7.60
N MET A 144 8.56 -10.29 -6.50
CA MET A 144 9.14 -10.48 -5.16
C MET A 144 9.10 -11.95 -4.74
N ASP A 145 7.98 -12.64 -4.93
CA ASP A 145 7.87 -14.08 -4.66
C ASP A 145 8.96 -14.88 -5.40
N ILE A 146 9.17 -14.55 -6.68
CA ILE A 146 10.25 -15.16 -7.49
C ILE A 146 11.63 -14.83 -6.92
N ASN A 147 11.86 -13.58 -6.50
CA ASN A 147 13.15 -13.13 -6.00
C ASN A 147 13.49 -13.74 -4.64
N GLU A 148 12.50 -13.88 -3.76
CA GLU A 148 12.65 -14.49 -2.43
C GLU A 148 12.94 -16.00 -2.52
N ALA A 149 12.39 -16.67 -3.54
CA ALA A 149 12.69 -18.08 -3.81
C ALA A 149 14.08 -18.33 -4.42
N ARG A 150 14.78 -17.28 -4.87
CA ARG A 150 16.10 -17.40 -5.53
C ARG A 150 17.24 -17.28 -4.54
N GLN A 151 18.37 -17.93 -4.88
CA GLN A 151 19.65 -17.68 -4.22
C GLN A 151 20.38 -16.53 -4.93
N TRP A 152 20.93 -15.62 -4.14
CA TRP A 152 21.61 -14.44 -4.64
C TRP A 152 23.06 -14.41 -4.22
N ARG A 153 23.93 -13.90 -5.08
CA ARG A 153 25.32 -13.58 -4.77
C ARG A 153 25.68 -12.20 -5.28
N VAL A 154 26.65 -11.57 -4.64
CA VAL A 154 27.28 -10.34 -5.14
C VAL A 154 28.44 -10.75 -6.03
N ASP A 155 28.45 -10.27 -7.26
CA ASP A 155 29.58 -10.43 -8.16
C ASP A 155 30.76 -9.61 -7.61
N GLU A 156 31.92 -10.25 -7.38
CA GLU A 156 33.07 -9.63 -6.71
C GLU A 156 33.69 -8.50 -7.52
N ASN A 157 33.65 -8.58 -8.85
CA ASN A 157 34.26 -7.60 -9.75
C ASN A 157 33.36 -6.38 -10.00
N THR A 158 32.07 -6.62 -10.21
CA THR A 158 31.11 -5.56 -10.57
C THR A 158 30.32 -5.03 -9.40
N ARG A 159 30.32 -5.73 -8.25
CA ARG A 159 29.50 -5.46 -7.06
C ARG A 159 27.97 -5.53 -7.33
N ILE A 160 27.58 -6.09 -8.47
CA ILE A 160 26.18 -6.26 -8.84
C ILE A 160 25.66 -7.57 -8.27
N MET A 161 24.44 -7.52 -7.73
CA MET A 161 23.73 -8.72 -7.27
C MET A 161 23.25 -9.53 -8.47
N ARG A 162 23.53 -10.84 -8.45
CA ARG A 162 23.11 -11.80 -9.48
C ARG A 162 22.49 -13.02 -8.84
N HIS A 163 21.44 -13.57 -9.43
CA HIS A 163 20.90 -14.85 -8.99
C HIS A 163 21.83 -16.00 -9.42
N VAL A 164 21.83 -17.07 -8.63
CA VAL A 164 22.58 -18.31 -8.89
C VAL A 164 21.59 -19.36 -9.37
N GLY A 165 21.78 -19.89 -10.56
CA GLY A 165 20.95 -20.96 -11.13
C GLY A 165 20.54 -20.67 -12.53
#